data_b2c4b70661c9c4d784f9714cd9efac68
#
_entry.id   b2c4b70661c9c4d784f9714cd9efac68
#
_cell.length_a   1.000
_cell.length_b   1.000
_cell.length_c   1.000
_cell.angle_alpha   90.00
_cell.angle_beta   90.00
_cell.angle_gamma   90.00
#
_symmetry.space_group_name_H-M   'P 1'
#
loop_
_entity.id
_entity.type
_entity.pdbx_description
1 polymer ?
#
loop_
_entity_poly.entity_id
_entity_poly.type
_entity_poly.pdbx_seq_one_letter_code
_entity_poly.pdbx_strand_id
1 'polypeptide(L)'
;MHNSKILIGNSGDKVYLHEDYVIKEAGVYPEKFKQQMNWLLECYHPNFIQIEPIGELSYKMKKHLTWYDQICEQPTTKSLLQLENLIEIINKFDGYGKDINTRSYLDKLQSRTGYYYDGNINGASNWGFVHGDLTISNILYDNKFIFIDPRGTEEHDYYDFGKLMQSFVMKYEAHIYNNQNTKYSKFCKEAEKIMYEWYDEYLLKFYLAVHLLGAVPFFELNERYELAGTFLKKGHELFNELEIKYTK
;
A
#
# COMPACT_ATOMS: atom_id res chain seq x y z
N MET A 1 31.19 -1.42 17.90
CA MET A 1 30.59 -0.89 16.64
C MET A 1 29.34 -1.72 16.39
N HIS A 2 28.16 -1.12 16.56
CA HIS A 2 26.91 -1.84 16.28
C HIS A 2 26.78 -1.98 14.75
N ASN A 3 26.72 -3.22 14.27
CA ASN A 3 26.48 -3.53 12.86
C ASN A 3 25.02 -3.12 12.52
N SER A 4 24.82 -1.91 12.03
CA SER A 4 23.53 -1.53 11.45
C SER A 4 23.40 -2.17 10.07
N LYS A 5 22.32 -2.91 9.85
CA LYS A 5 21.97 -3.40 8.51
C LYS A 5 21.33 -2.25 7.74
N ILE A 6 21.87 -1.94 6.57
CA ILE A 6 21.33 -0.91 5.69
C ILE A 6 20.40 -1.59 4.67
N LEU A 7 19.20 -1.07 4.54
CA LEU A 7 18.24 -1.42 3.47
C LEU A 7 18.02 -0.17 2.61
N ILE A 8 17.80 -0.36 1.34
CA ILE A 8 17.35 0.71 0.44
C ILE A 8 15.87 0.50 0.19
N GLY A 9 15.07 1.47 0.58
CA GLY A 9 13.63 1.46 0.31
C GLY A 9 13.35 1.59 -1.19
N ASN A 10 12.13 1.24 -1.59
CA ASN A 10 11.70 1.34 -2.99
C ASN A 10 11.74 2.78 -3.55
N SER A 11 11.61 3.79 -2.71
CA SER A 11 11.78 5.22 -3.06
C SER A 11 13.24 5.68 -3.12
N GLY A 12 14.20 4.77 -2.91
CA GLY A 12 15.62 5.08 -2.77
C GLY A 12 15.99 5.60 -1.38
N ASP A 13 15.05 5.71 -0.44
CA ASP A 13 15.34 6.09 0.93
C ASP A 13 16.23 5.07 1.60
N LYS A 14 17.14 5.52 2.44
CA LYS A 14 18.04 4.66 3.22
C LYS A 14 17.39 4.33 4.56
N VAL A 15 17.37 3.06 4.89
CA VAL A 15 16.80 2.55 6.14
C VAL A 15 17.89 1.81 6.93
N TYR A 16 18.25 2.35 8.07
CA TYR A 16 19.26 1.78 8.97
C TYR A 16 18.56 1.04 10.11
N LEU A 17 18.72 -0.28 10.12
CA LEU A 17 18.13 -1.14 11.15
C LEU A 17 19.12 -1.27 12.32
N HIS A 18 18.73 -0.78 13.49
CA HIS A 18 19.40 -1.00 14.76
C HIS A 18 18.67 -2.08 15.58
N GLU A 19 19.13 -2.35 16.79
CA GLU A 19 18.53 -3.35 17.66
C GLU A 19 17.08 -2.98 18.03
N ASP A 20 16.87 -1.77 18.55
CA ASP A 20 15.56 -1.31 19.08
C ASP A 20 14.90 -0.21 18.25
N TYR A 21 15.58 0.34 17.26
CA TYR A 21 15.06 1.45 16.46
C TYR A 21 15.49 1.36 15.00
N VAL A 22 14.83 2.16 14.19
CA VAL A 22 15.13 2.35 12.77
C VAL A 22 15.38 3.83 12.53
N ILE A 23 16.40 4.13 11.73
CA ILE A 23 16.61 5.46 11.16
C ILE A 23 16.25 5.40 9.69
N LYS A 24 15.43 6.37 9.23
CA LYS A 24 15.11 6.56 7.82
C LYS A 24 15.65 7.91 7.35
N GLU A 25 16.36 7.90 6.22
CA GLU A 25 16.91 9.09 5.56
C GLU A 25 16.35 9.21 4.16
N ALA A 26 16.09 10.44 3.73
CA ALA A 26 15.61 10.72 2.39
C ALA A 26 16.59 10.22 1.32
N GLY A 27 16.02 9.64 0.28
CA GLY A 27 16.73 9.21 -0.92
C GLY A 27 16.58 10.17 -2.09
N VAL A 28 16.08 9.64 -3.20
CA VAL A 28 15.99 10.37 -4.48
C VAL A 28 14.95 11.50 -4.47
N TYR A 29 13.95 11.41 -3.58
CA TYR A 29 12.82 12.35 -3.55
C TYR A 29 12.71 13.07 -2.19
N PRO A 30 13.64 13.99 -1.85
CA PRO A 30 13.71 14.62 -0.53
C PRO A 30 12.46 15.43 -0.17
N GLU A 31 11.84 16.11 -1.12
CA GLU A 31 10.63 16.89 -0.87
C GLU A 31 9.43 15.98 -0.48
N LYS A 32 9.28 14.86 -1.17
CA LYS A 32 8.26 13.87 -0.82
C LYS A 32 8.50 13.27 0.58
N PHE A 33 9.75 12.99 0.90
CA PHE A 33 10.14 12.50 2.22
C PHE A 33 9.81 13.52 3.31
N LYS A 34 10.15 14.80 3.09
CA LYS A 34 9.86 15.89 4.02
C LYS A 34 8.36 16.08 4.23
N GLN A 35 7.57 16.02 3.17
CA GLN A 35 6.11 16.06 3.27
C GLN A 35 5.57 14.92 4.13
N GLN A 36 6.04 13.70 3.91
CA GLN A 36 5.65 12.51 4.67
C GLN A 36 6.06 12.64 6.15
N MET A 37 7.28 13.10 6.42
CA MET A 37 7.79 13.32 7.77
C MET A 37 6.96 14.38 8.52
N ASN A 38 6.67 15.51 7.88
CA ASN A 38 5.84 16.57 8.47
C ASN A 38 4.43 16.04 8.78
N TRP A 39 3.85 15.29 7.83
CA TRP A 39 2.55 14.69 8.04
C TRP A 39 2.53 13.75 9.27
N LEU A 40 3.55 12.88 9.43
CA LEU A 40 3.67 11.99 10.59
C LEU A 40 3.82 12.76 11.91
N LEU A 41 4.49 13.91 11.90
CA LEU A 41 4.65 14.76 13.09
C LEU A 41 3.33 15.43 13.51
N GLU A 42 2.45 15.72 12.56
CA GLU A 42 1.16 16.33 12.78
C GLU A 42 0.03 15.32 13.02
N CYS A 43 0.29 14.03 12.71
CA CYS A 43 -0.70 12.97 12.83
C CYS A 43 -0.86 12.49 14.28
N TYR A 44 -2.04 12.71 14.84
CA TYR A 44 -2.39 12.24 16.20
C TYR A 44 -3.08 10.87 16.21
N HIS A 45 -3.26 10.21 15.08
CA HIS A 45 -3.94 8.92 15.05
C HIS A 45 -3.07 7.82 15.70
N PRO A 46 -3.59 7.05 16.68
CA PRO A 46 -2.80 6.16 17.54
C PRO A 46 -2.18 4.95 16.81
N ASN A 47 -2.62 4.69 15.59
CA ASN A 47 -2.12 3.59 14.76
C ASN A 47 -1.01 4.04 13.78
N PHE A 48 -0.63 5.33 13.74
CA PHE A 48 0.54 5.74 12.97
C PHE A 48 1.79 5.73 13.82
N ILE A 49 2.91 5.40 13.19
CA ILE A 49 4.21 5.39 13.86
C ILE A 49 4.55 6.79 14.37
N GLN A 50 5.01 6.85 15.60
CA GLN A 50 5.61 8.06 16.15
C GLN A 50 7.06 8.15 15.72
N ILE A 51 7.46 9.31 15.25
CA ILE A 51 8.81 9.59 14.78
C ILE A 51 9.49 10.67 15.61
N GLU A 52 10.80 10.59 15.68
CA GLU A 52 11.71 11.59 16.28
C GLU A 52 12.58 12.15 15.16
N PRO A 53 12.41 13.41 14.74
CA PRO A 53 13.32 14.02 13.78
C PRO A 53 14.75 14.07 14.33
N ILE A 54 15.72 13.62 13.54
CA ILE A 54 17.15 13.68 13.88
C ILE A 54 17.93 14.57 12.90
N GLY A 55 17.24 15.05 11.87
CA GLY A 55 17.74 15.96 10.87
C GLY A 55 16.61 16.48 9.99
N GLU A 56 16.90 17.36 9.05
CA GLU A 56 15.91 17.94 8.15
C GLU A 56 15.27 16.89 7.23
N LEU A 57 16.03 15.88 6.85
CA LEU A 57 15.65 14.80 5.93
C LEU A 57 15.93 13.43 6.55
N SER A 58 15.77 13.31 7.86
CA SER A 58 15.97 12.04 8.57
C SER A 58 15.16 12.00 9.86
N TYR A 59 14.67 10.82 10.19
CA TYR A 59 13.98 10.57 11.45
C TYR A 59 14.29 9.19 11.99
N LYS A 60 14.08 9.05 13.29
CA LYS A 60 14.16 7.81 14.03
C LYS A 60 12.76 7.35 14.44
N MET A 61 12.54 6.05 14.45
CA MET A 61 11.32 5.44 14.93
C MET A 61 11.63 4.14 15.69
N LYS A 62 10.71 3.71 16.57
CA LYS A 62 10.82 2.43 17.26
C LYS A 62 10.76 1.29 16.23
N LYS A 63 11.59 0.27 16.42
CA LYS A 63 11.58 -0.93 15.57
C LYS A 63 10.45 -1.86 16.03
N HIS A 64 9.70 -2.35 15.05
CA HIS A 64 8.67 -3.36 15.22
C HIS A 64 8.80 -4.42 14.14
N LEU A 65 8.19 -5.59 14.36
CA LEU A 65 8.07 -6.61 13.31
C LEU A 65 7.04 -6.17 12.28
N THR A 66 7.28 -6.53 11.02
CA THR A 66 6.28 -6.32 9.98
C THR A 66 5.11 -7.29 10.16
N TRP A 67 3.92 -6.88 9.78
CA TRP A 67 2.79 -7.81 9.78
C TRP A 67 3.01 -8.97 8.81
N TYR A 68 3.75 -8.74 7.71
CA TYR A 68 4.18 -9.81 6.81
C TYR A 68 4.93 -10.92 7.53
N ASP A 69 5.94 -10.57 8.34
CA ASP A 69 6.73 -11.57 9.10
C ASP A 69 5.83 -12.38 10.02
N GLN A 70 4.88 -11.73 10.68
CA GLN A 70 3.93 -12.42 11.56
C GLN A 70 2.99 -13.37 10.79
N ILE A 71 2.48 -12.95 9.63
CA ILE A 71 1.65 -13.82 8.78
C ILE A 71 2.44 -15.06 8.35
N CYS A 72 3.72 -14.91 8.07
CA CYS A 72 4.59 -16.01 7.70
C CYS A 72 4.84 -17.02 8.83
N GLU A 73 4.79 -16.58 10.08
CA GLU A 73 5.12 -17.40 11.24
C GLU A 73 3.90 -18.01 11.94
N GLN A 74 2.81 -17.25 12.08
CA GLN A 74 1.64 -17.64 12.86
C GLN A 74 0.61 -18.47 12.06
N PRO A 75 -0.39 -19.09 12.71
CA PRO A 75 -1.50 -19.75 12.02
C PRO A 75 -2.33 -18.77 11.19
N THR A 76 -2.77 -19.18 10.00
CA THR A 76 -3.58 -18.36 9.08
C THR A 76 -4.84 -17.80 9.75
N THR A 77 -5.52 -18.61 10.58
CA THR A 77 -6.73 -18.19 11.32
C THR A 77 -6.47 -16.97 12.22
N LYS A 78 -5.30 -16.94 12.88
CA LYS A 78 -4.91 -15.78 13.70
C LYS A 78 -4.67 -14.54 12.85
N SER A 79 -4.03 -14.70 11.69
CA SER A 79 -3.81 -13.59 10.74
C SER A 79 -5.12 -13.07 10.16
N LEU A 80 -6.12 -13.93 9.93
CA LEU A 80 -7.45 -13.50 9.46
C LEU A 80 -8.20 -12.71 10.53
N LEU A 81 -8.17 -13.12 11.80
CA LEU A 81 -8.73 -12.31 12.90
C LEU A 81 -8.03 -10.95 13.04
N GLN A 82 -6.73 -10.90 12.78
CA GLN A 82 -6.01 -9.62 12.70
C GLN A 82 -6.49 -8.77 11.51
N LEU A 83 -6.78 -9.38 10.34
CA LEU A 83 -7.32 -8.66 9.19
C LEU A 83 -8.67 -8.00 9.51
N GLU A 84 -9.57 -8.69 10.20
CA GLU A 84 -10.85 -8.13 10.63
C GLU A 84 -10.64 -6.86 11.48
N ASN A 85 -9.74 -6.93 12.47
CA ASN A 85 -9.38 -5.76 13.28
C ASN A 85 -8.72 -4.64 12.46
N LEU A 86 -7.85 -4.97 11.50
CA LEU A 86 -7.23 -4.00 10.59
C LEU A 86 -8.30 -3.24 9.79
N ILE A 87 -9.26 -3.97 9.22
CA ILE A 87 -10.37 -3.41 8.46
C ILE A 87 -11.20 -2.45 9.33
N GLU A 88 -11.50 -2.82 10.58
CA GLU A 88 -12.19 -1.95 11.53
C GLU A 88 -11.41 -0.64 11.80
N ILE A 89 -10.09 -0.70 11.85
CA ILE A 89 -9.25 0.49 12.05
C ILE A 89 -9.29 1.39 10.82
N ILE A 90 -9.17 0.82 9.62
CA ILE A 90 -9.22 1.58 8.35
C ILE A 90 -10.58 2.26 8.18
N ASN A 91 -11.67 1.57 8.49
CA ASN A 91 -13.03 2.12 8.42
C ASN A 91 -13.29 3.28 9.40
N LYS A 92 -12.43 3.47 10.40
CA LYS A 92 -12.50 4.60 11.34
C LYS A 92 -11.67 5.81 10.90
N PHE A 93 -10.97 5.72 9.77
CA PHE A 93 -10.38 6.90 9.17
C PHE A 93 -11.52 7.82 8.71
N ASP A 94 -11.55 9.04 9.27
CA ASP A 94 -12.65 9.97 9.03
C ASP A 94 -12.76 10.35 7.55
N GLY A 95 -13.96 10.27 7.00
CA GLY A 95 -14.24 10.64 5.61
C GLY A 95 -15.62 11.25 5.45
N TYR A 96 -15.79 12.00 4.37
CA TYR A 96 -17.08 12.60 3.97
C TYR A 96 -17.53 11.95 2.66
N GLY A 97 -18.81 11.58 2.58
CA GLY A 97 -19.36 11.03 1.34
C GLY A 97 -19.27 12.03 0.19
N LYS A 98 -18.69 11.59 -0.92
CA LYS A 98 -18.60 12.33 -2.19
C LYS A 98 -18.73 11.36 -3.35
N ASP A 99 -19.12 11.88 -4.51
CA ASP A 99 -19.09 11.10 -5.74
C ASP A 99 -17.65 10.79 -6.15
N ILE A 100 -17.45 9.58 -6.67
CA ILE A 100 -16.13 9.14 -7.14
C ILE A 100 -15.80 9.86 -8.45
N ASN A 101 -14.70 10.59 -8.47
CA ASN A 101 -14.14 11.11 -9.70
C ASN A 101 -13.13 10.12 -10.29
N THR A 102 -13.63 9.12 -11.01
CA THR A 102 -12.79 8.10 -11.64
C THR A 102 -11.89 8.67 -12.73
N ARG A 103 -12.29 9.75 -13.37
CA ARG A 103 -11.52 10.35 -14.45
C ARG A 103 -10.13 10.81 -14.01
N SER A 104 -10.02 11.39 -12.82
CA SER A 104 -8.73 11.85 -12.29
C SER A 104 -7.72 10.70 -12.12
N TYR A 105 -8.19 9.50 -11.73
CA TYR A 105 -7.33 8.33 -11.63
C TYR A 105 -6.91 7.78 -12.99
N LEU A 106 -7.83 7.77 -13.97
CA LEU A 106 -7.54 7.33 -15.33
C LEU A 106 -6.57 8.27 -16.05
N ASP A 107 -6.72 9.59 -15.88
CA ASP A 107 -5.80 10.60 -16.40
C ASP A 107 -4.39 10.44 -15.79
N LYS A 108 -4.33 10.15 -14.49
CA LYS A 108 -3.07 9.85 -13.80
C LYS A 108 -2.41 8.57 -14.33
N LEU A 109 -3.18 7.53 -14.62
CA LEU A 109 -2.68 6.31 -15.24
C LEU A 109 -2.17 6.58 -16.66
N GLN A 110 -2.92 7.33 -17.46
CA GLN A 110 -2.49 7.75 -18.80
C GLN A 110 -1.13 8.46 -18.76
N SER A 111 -0.97 9.44 -17.87
CA SER A 111 0.29 10.18 -17.73
C SER A 111 1.48 9.31 -17.32
N ARG A 112 1.23 8.23 -16.58
CA ARG A 112 2.28 7.33 -16.09
C ARG A 112 2.63 6.21 -17.05
N THR A 113 1.61 5.60 -17.67
CA THR A 113 1.77 4.37 -18.46
C THR A 113 1.81 4.60 -19.95
N GLY A 114 1.40 5.77 -20.44
CA GLY A 114 1.21 6.08 -21.85
C GLY A 114 -0.03 5.41 -22.48
N TYR A 115 -0.82 4.65 -21.68
CA TYR A 115 -2.11 4.12 -22.15
C TYR A 115 -3.20 5.15 -21.93
N TYR A 116 -4.06 5.34 -22.92
CA TYR A 116 -5.32 6.06 -22.76
C TYR A 116 -6.39 5.10 -22.23
N TYR A 117 -7.10 5.52 -21.20
CA TYR A 117 -8.20 4.77 -20.59
C TYR A 117 -9.50 5.54 -20.76
N ASP A 118 -10.56 4.84 -21.22
CA ASP A 118 -11.88 5.41 -21.40
C ASP A 118 -12.90 4.56 -20.65
N GLY A 119 -13.56 5.16 -19.69
CA GLY A 119 -14.57 4.51 -18.86
C GLY A 119 -14.97 5.42 -17.71
N ASN A 120 -16.04 5.07 -17.08
CA ASN A 120 -16.56 5.77 -15.91
C ASN A 120 -17.16 4.77 -14.95
N ILE A 121 -16.72 4.79 -13.70
CA ILE A 121 -17.30 4.02 -12.61
C ILE A 121 -18.10 4.98 -11.75
N ASN A 122 -19.39 4.73 -11.67
CA ASN A 122 -20.27 5.48 -10.80
C ASN A 122 -20.38 4.75 -9.46
N GLY A 123 -20.20 5.46 -8.39
CA GLY A 123 -20.36 4.95 -7.04
C GLY A 123 -20.21 6.06 -6.02
N ALA A 124 -20.91 5.95 -4.91
CA ALA A 124 -20.67 6.79 -3.75
C ALA A 124 -19.59 6.14 -2.90
N SER A 125 -18.63 6.92 -2.46
CA SER A 125 -17.57 6.49 -1.55
C SER A 125 -17.32 7.60 -0.53
N ASN A 126 -16.78 7.24 0.61
CA ASN A 126 -16.28 8.22 1.55
C ASN A 126 -14.98 8.81 1.01
N TRP A 127 -14.86 10.12 1.13
CA TRP A 127 -13.64 10.83 0.84
C TRP A 127 -13.07 11.35 2.14
N GLY A 128 -11.83 11.12 2.37
CA GLY A 128 -11.20 11.60 3.57
C GLY A 128 -9.76 11.15 3.68
N PHE A 129 -9.30 11.10 4.90
CA PHE A 129 -7.96 10.68 5.22
C PHE A 129 -7.74 9.20 4.87
N VAL A 130 -6.68 8.94 4.12
CA VAL A 130 -6.21 7.59 3.81
C VAL A 130 -4.70 7.50 4.02
N HIS A 131 -4.20 6.30 4.22
CA HIS A 131 -2.76 6.02 4.23
C HIS A 131 -2.11 6.30 2.85
N GLY A 132 -2.82 5.94 1.78
CA GLY A 132 -2.42 6.19 0.39
C GLY A 132 -1.37 5.23 -0.19
N ASP A 133 -0.77 4.36 0.63
CA ASP A 133 0.16 3.29 0.20
C ASP A 133 0.08 2.07 1.13
N LEU A 134 -1.14 1.63 1.45
CA LEU A 134 -1.41 0.61 2.47
C LEU A 134 -1.18 -0.81 1.93
N THR A 135 0.07 -1.18 1.74
CA THR A 135 0.49 -2.58 1.52
C THR A 135 0.80 -3.26 2.86
N ILE A 136 0.79 -4.59 2.91
CA ILE A 136 1.16 -5.34 4.13
C ILE A 136 2.58 -4.97 4.60
N SER A 137 3.49 -4.64 3.68
CA SER A 137 4.85 -4.21 4.00
C SER A 137 4.92 -2.89 4.77
N ASN A 138 3.90 -2.04 4.66
CA ASN A 138 3.79 -0.77 5.37
C ASN A 138 2.98 -0.87 6.67
N ILE A 139 2.71 -2.11 7.11
CA ILE A 139 1.97 -2.40 8.34
C ILE A 139 2.91 -3.16 9.29
N LEU A 140 3.17 -2.58 10.44
CA LEU A 140 3.87 -3.21 11.54
C LEU A 140 2.85 -3.74 12.57
N TYR A 141 3.25 -4.70 13.39
CA TYR A 141 2.38 -5.23 14.42
C TYR A 141 3.15 -5.47 15.73
N ASP A 142 2.68 -4.82 16.79
CA ASP A 142 3.15 -5.02 18.18
C ASP A 142 1.93 -4.97 19.11
N ASN A 143 1.19 -6.07 19.21
CA ASN A 143 -0.12 -6.18 19.87
C ASN A 143 -1.20 -5.22 19.32
N LYS A 144 -0.85 -4.28 18.49
CA LYS A 144 -1.71 -3.40 17.70
C LYS A 144 -1.06 -3.14 16.32
N PHE A 145 -1.88 -2.74 15.38
CA PHE A 145 -1.37 -2.28 14.07
C PHE A 145 -0.73 -0.91 14.19
N ILE A 146 0.39 -0.75 13.48
CA ILE A 146 1.15 0.50 13.39
C ILE A 146 1.45 0.72 11.90
N PHE A 147 0.99 1.83 11.35
CA PHE A 147 1.19 2.19 9.95
C PHE A 147 2.44 3.03 9.78
N ILE A 148 3.20 2.72 8.73
CA ILE A 148 4.42 3.46 8.35
C ILE A 148 4.31 3.91 6.89
N ASP A 149 5.07 4.91 6.51
CA ASP A 149 5.18 5.38 5.13
C ASP A 149 3.87 5.86 4.49
N PRO A 150 3.00 6.61 5.21
CA PRO A 150 1.79 7.15 4.63
C PRO A 150 2.10 8.18 3.55
N ARG A 151 1.21 8.35 2.57
CA ARG A 151 1.33 9.42 1.58
C ARG A 151 0.83 10.76 2.08
N GLY A 152 0.01 10.75 3.14
CA GLY A 152 -0.54 11.96 3.75
C GLY A 152 -1.45 12.74 2.80
N THR A 153 -2.33 12.05 2.08
CA THR A 153 -3.28 12.63 1.11
C THR A 153 -4.71 12.27 1.49
N GLU A 154 -5.65 13.09 1.05
CA GLU A 154 -7.06 12.76 1.06
C GLU A 154 -7.42 12.05 -0.24
N GLU A 155 -8.12 10.93 -0.15
CA GLU A 155 -8.55 10.09 -1.27
C GLU A 155 -9.88 9.39 -0.90
N HIS A 156 -10.41 8.54 -1.78
CA HIS A 156 -11.53 7.65 -1.46
C HIS A 156 -11.09 6.51 -0.52
N ASP A 157 -11.96 6.08 0.39
CA ASP A 157 -11.69 4.97 1.32
C ASP A 157 -11.29 3.68 0.61
N TYR A 158 -11.90 3.37 -0.53
CA TYR A 158 -11.52 2.22 -1.37
C TYR A 158 -10.10 2.32 -1.95
N TYR A 159 -9.45 3.49 -1.88
CA TYR A 159 -8.07 3.63 -2.34
C TYR A 159 -7.11 2.78 -1.51
N ASP A 160 -7.24 2.81 -0.19
CA ASP A 160 -6.43 1.98 0.71
C ASP A 160 -6.82 0.49 0.62
N PHE A 161 -8.10 0.18 0.48
CA PHE A 161 -8.54 -1.21 0.26
C PHE A 161 -8.03 -1.77 -1.06
N GLY A 162 -8.05 -1.01 -2.15
CA GLY A 162 -7.46 -1.41 -3.43
C GLY A 162 -5.95 -1.65 -3.31
N LYS A 163 -5.26 -0.85 -2.49
CA LYS A 163 -3.84 -1.04 -2.22
C LYS A 163 -3.56 -2.29 -1.39
N LEU A 164 -4.39 -2.57 -0.40
CA LEU A 164 -4.32 -3.80 0.38
C LEU A 164 -4.62 -5.03 -0.47
N MET A 165 -5.60 -4.94 -1.38
CA MET A 165 -5.91 -5.97 -2.38
C MET A 165 -4.73 -6.26 -3.31
N GLN A 166 -3.86 -5.28 -3.62
CA GLN A 166 -2.61 -5.54 -4.33
C GLN A 166 -1.74 -6.57 -3.59
N SER A 167 -1.65 -6.46 -2.26
CA SER A 167 -0.91 -7.45 -1.44
C SER A 167 -1.55 -8.84 -1.52
N PHE A 168 -2.88 -8.94 -1.49
CA PHE A 168 -3.57 -10.23 -1.47
C PHE A 168 -3.58 -10.91 -2.85
N VAL A 169 -4.03 -10.20 -3.88
CA VAL A 169 -4.21 -10.76 -5.24
C VAL A 169 -2.87 -11.06 -5.90
N MET A 170 -1.91 -10.15 -5.77
CA MET A 170 -0.59 -10.30 -6.40
C MET A 170 0.44 -10.98 -5.49
N LYS A 171 0.13 -11.22 -4.22
CA LYS A 171 1.09 -11.66 -3.20
C LYS A 171 2.35 -10.77 -3.22
N TYR A 172 2.11 -9.45 -3.26
CA TYR A 172 3.11 -8.44 -3.55
C TYR A 172 4.37 -8.59 -2.70
N GLU A 173 4.23 -8.86 -1.41
CA GLU A 173 5.34 -9.00 -0.48
C GLU A 173 6.22 -10.22 -0.78
N ALA A 174 5.63 -11.30 -1.31
CA ALA A 174 6.42 -12.45 -1.74
C ALA A 174 7.38 -12.10 -2.89
N HIS A 175 6.98 -11.19 -3.78
CA HIS A 175 7.85 -10.68 -4.85
C HIS A 175 8.89 -9.68 -4.33
N ILE A 176 8.51 -8.81 -3.39
CA ILE A 176 9.43 -7.79 -2.85
C ILE A 176 10.52 -8.43 -1.99
N TYR A 177 10.16 -9.40 -1.14
CA TYR A 177 11.10 -10.06 -0.24
C TYR A 177 11.72 -11.33 -0.83
N ASN A 178 11.36 -11.70 -2.06
CA ASN A 178 11.77 -12.96 -2.72
C ASN A 178 11.55 -14.19 -1.81
N ASN A 179 10.38 -14.25 -1.18
CA ASN A 179 10.03 -15.27 -0.19
C ASN A 179 8.66 -15.88 -0.48
N GLN A 180 8.66 -17.12 -0.97
CA GLN A 180 7.45 -17.91 -1.30
C GLN A 180 6.93 -18.67 -0.06
N ASN A 181 6.39 -17.92 0.91
CA ASN A 181 5.84 -18.51 2.13
C ASN A 181 4.42 -19.07 1.91
N THR A 182 4.21 -20.34 2.28
CA THR A 182 2.91 -21.02 2.07
C THR A 182 1.80 -20.48 2.97
N LYS A 183 2.12 -20.07 4.22
CA LYS A 183 1.14 -19.48 5.13
C LYS A 183 0.69 -18.10 4.62
N TYR A 184 1.64 -17.29 4.15
CA TYR A 184 1.32 -16.01 3.50
C TYR A 184 0.44 -16.21 2.27
N SER A 185 0.78 -17.16 1.39
CA SER A 185 -0.03 -17.47 0.21
C SER A 185 -1.44 -17.92 0.55
N LYS A 186 -1.59 -18.74 1.60
CA LYS A 186 -2.90 -19.20 2.10
C LYS A 186 -3.69 -18.02 2.70
N PHE A 187 -3.03 -17.18 3.52
CA PHE A 187 -3.64 -15.99 4.08
C PHE A 187 -4.16 -15.06 2.98
N CYS A 188 -3.35 -14.73 1.98
CA CYS A 188 -3.75 -13.87 0.87
C CYS A 188 -5.01 -14.36 0.16
N LYS A 189 -5.10 -15.68 -0.12
CA LYS A 189 -6.25 -16.28 -0.76
C LYS A 189 -7.54 -16.15 0.04
N GLU A 190 -7.47 -16.35 1.35
CA GLU A 190 -8.66 -16.20 2.22
C GLU A 190 -8.99 -14.73 2.46
N ALA A 191 -7.98 -13.86 2.61
CA ALA A 191 -8.16 -12.42 2.76
C ALA A 191 -8.84 -11.79 1.53
N GLU A 192 -8.43 -12.18 0.33
CA GLU A 192 -9.07 -11.75 -0.92
C GLU A 192 -10.57 -12.05 -0.93
N LYS A 193 -10.98 -13.27 -0.53
CA LYS A 193 -12.40 -13.65 -0.44
C LYS A 193 -13.16 -12.79 0.56
N ILE A 194 -12.60 -12.60 1.77
CA ILE A 194 -13.22 -11.77 2.81
C ILE A 194 -13.44 -10.35 2.29
N MET A 195 -12.48 -9.77 1.59
CA MET A 195 -12.63 -8.42 1.04
C MET A 195 -13.76 -8.32 0.01
N TYR A 196 -13.88 -9.31 -0.90
CA TYR A 196 -14.98 -9.34 -1.86
C TYR A 196 -16.35 -9.66 -1.25
N GLU A 197 -16.39 -10.34 -0.11
CA GLU A 197 -17.65 -10.58 0.62
C GLU A 197 -18.14 -9.34 1.39
N TRP A 198 -17.22 -8.49 1.87
CA TRP A 198 -17.55 -7.39 2.75
C TRP A 198 -17.67 -6.03 2.05
N TYR A 199 -17.11 -5.89 0.87
CA TYR A 199 -17.02 -4.63 0.14
C TYR A 199 -17.55 -4.75 -1.28
N ASP A 200 -17.88 -3.60 -1.86
CA ASP A 200 -18.29 -3.52 -3.26
C ASP A 200 -17.15 -4.02 -4.17
N GLU A 201 -17.39 -5.17 -4.80
CA GLU A 201 -16.41 -5.84 -5.67
C GLU A 201 -16.00 -4.97 -6.85
N TYR A 202 -16.93 -4.17 -7.38
CA TYR A 202 -16.68 -3.30 -8.53
C TYR A 202 -15.68 -2.20 -8.19
N LEU A 203 -15.87 -1.53 -7.03
CA LEU A 203 -14.98 -0.51 -6.53
C LEU A 203 -13.61 -1.09 -6.13
N LEU A 204 -13.59 -2.24 -5.46
CA LEU A 204 -12.35 -2.92 -5.12
C LEU A 204 -11.53 -3.26 -6.38
N LYS A 205 -12.15 -3.80 -7.41
CA LYS A 205 -11.49 -4.11 -8.69
C LYS A 205 -10.96 -2.88 -9.38
N PHE A 206 -11.72 -1.78 -9.37
CA PHE A 206 -11.27 -0.51 -9.95
C PHE A 206 -10.00 0.00 -9.27
N TYR A 207 -10.03 0.16 -7.95
CA TYR A 207 -8.86 0.69 -7.21
C TYR A 207 -7.69 -0.28 -7.23
N LEU A 208 -7.94 -1.59 -7.20
CA LEU A 208 -6.88 -2.58 -7.42
C LEU A 208 -6.22 -2.39 -8.78
N ALA A 209 -6.99 -2.29 -9.86
CA ALA A 209 -6.46 -2.06 -11.21
C ALA A 209 -5.65 -0.75 -11.29
N VAL A 210 -6.17 0.34 -10.69
CA VAL A 210 -5.44 1.63 -10.59
C VAL A 210 -4.07 1.45 -9.92
N HIS A 211 -4.00 0.69 -8.83
CA HIS A 211 -2.74 0.45 -8.13
C HIS A 211 -1.80 -0.45 -8.92
N LEU A 212 -2.30 -1.50 -9.56
CA LEU A 212 -1.49 -2.41 -10.37
C LEU A 212 -0.87 -1.68 -11.57
N LEU A 213 -1.69 -0.98 -12.34
CA LEU A 213 -1.22 -0.22 -13.50
C LEU A 213 -0.30 0.94 -13.09
N GLY A 214 -0.63 1.63 -12.00
CA GLY A 214 0.20 2.70 -11.45
C GLY A 214 1.56 2.26 -10.92
N ALA A 215 1.75 0.96 -10.64
CA ALA A 215 3.03 0.40 -10.19
C ALA A 215 3.94 -0.04 -11.36
N VAL A 216 3.41 -0.22 -12.57
CA VAL A 216 4.17 -0.70 -13.73
C VAL A 216 5.42 0.14 -14.01
N PRO A 217 5.35 1.48 -14.14
CA PRO A 217 6.52 2.30 -14.43
C PRO A 217 7.60 2.20 -13.35
N PHE A 218 7.19 1.99 -12.10
CA PHE A 218 8.11 1.79 -11.00
C PHE A 218 8.90 0.47 -11.15
N PHE A 219 8.24 -0.62 -11.53
CA PHE A 219 8.92 -1.89 -11.76
C PHE A 219 9.84 -1.84 -12.98
N GLU A 220 9.43 -1.17 -14.05
CA GLU A 220 10.25 -0.95 -15.25
C GLU A 220 11.52 -0.15 -14.93
N LEU A 221 11.39 0.94 -14.14
CA LEU A 221 12.53 1.75 -13.70
C LEU A 221 13.52 0.95 -12.84
N ASN A 222 13.04 -0.04 -12.10
CA ASN A 222 13.87 -0.93 -11.28
C ASN A 222 14.24 -2.24 -12.00
N GLU A 223 14.13 -2.30 -13.33
CA GLU A 223 14.49 -3.44 -14.17
C GLU A 223 13.74 -4.76 -13.83
N ARG A 224 12.58 -4.67 -13.19
CA ARG A 224 11.72 -5.80 -12.82
C ARG A 224 10.66 -6.05 -13.90
N TYR A 225 11.06 -6.24 -15.14
CA TYR A 225 10.18 -6.28 -16.32
C TYR A 225 9.15 -7.41 -16.27
N GLU A 226 9.50 -8.58 -15.75
CA GLU A 226 8.56 -9.71 -15.61
C GLU A 226 7.42 -9.36 -14.64
N LEU A 227 7.76 -8.74 -13.51
CA LEU A 227 6.77 -8.28 -12.53
C LEU A 227 5.92 -7.14 -13.11
N ALA A 228 6.52 -6.18 -13.81
CA ALA A 228 5.82 -5.13 -14.54
C ALA A 228 4.79 -5.71 -15.51
N GLY A 229 5.18 -6.68 -16.34
CA GLY A 229 4.29 -7.38 -17.27
C GLY A 229 3.14 -8.10 -16.58
N THR A 230 3.42 -8.75 -15.46
CA THR A 230 2.38 -9.44 -14.66
C THR A 230 1.35 -8.46 -14.10
N PHE A 231 1.79 -7.33 -13.56
CA PHE A 231 0.94 -6.28 -13.03
C PHE A 231 0.13 -5.58 -14.12
N LEU A 232 0.77 -5.28 -15.25
CA LEU A 232 0.11 -4.69 -16.42
C LEU A 232 -1.02 -5.59 -16.92
N LYS A 233 -0.73 -6.88 -17.12
CA LYS A 233 -1.71 -7.88 -17.58
C LYS A 233 -2.90 -7.95 -16.61
N LYS A 234 -2.65 -8.14 -15.30
CA LYS A 234 -3.72 -8.24 -14.31
C LYS A 234 -4.54 -6.96 -14.20
N GLY A 235 -3.91 -5.79 -14.24
CA GLY A 235 -4.62 -4.51 -14.25
C GLY A 235 -5.55 -4.35 -15.44
N HIS A 236 -5.11 -4.72 -16.64
CA HIS A 236 -5.93 -4.69 -17.84
C HIS A 236 -7.05 -5.75 -17.83
N GLU A 237 -6.81 -6.96 -17.28
CA GLU A 237 -7.86 -7.95 -17.07
C GLU A 237 -9.00 -7.40 -16.20
N LEU A 238 -8.67 -6.73 -15.09
CA LEU A 238 -9.65 -6.11 -14.21
C LEU A 238 -10.41 -4.97 -14.91
N PHE A 239 -9.73 -4.12 -15.68
CA PHE A 239 -10.40 -3.07 -16.44
C PHE A 239 -11.31 -3.62 -17.54
N ASN A 240 -10.95 -4.74 -18.19
CA ASN A 240 -11.83 -5.40 -19.13
C ASN A 240 -13.10 -5.94 -18.42
N GLU A 241 -12.98 -6.51 -17.23
CA GLU A 241 -14.15 -6.92 -16.42
C GLU A 241 -15.05 -5.74 -16.03
N LEU A 242 -14.47 -4.55 -15.88
CA LEU A 242 -15.18 -3.29 -15.58
C LEU A 242 -15.61 -2.52 -16.84
N GLU A 243 -15.42 -3.09 -18.03
CA GLU A 243 -15.71 -2.47 -19.33
C GLU A 243 -14.95 -1.15 -19.60
N ILE A 244 -13.81 -0.93 -18.90
CA ILE A 244 -12.93 0.20 -19.14
C ILE A 244 -12.04 -0.10 -20.35
N LYS A 245 -12.24 0.66 -21.43
CA LYS A 245 -11.46 0.53 -22.67
C LYS A 245 -10.11 1.23 -22.52
N TYR A 246 -9.10 0.71 -23.22
CA TYR A 246 -7.77 1.31 -23.23
C TYR A 246 -7.07 1.07 -24.56
N THR A 247 -6.20 2.01 -24.95
CA THR A 247 -5.32 1.94 -26.14
C THR A 247 -3.96 2.50 -25.75
N LYS A 248 -2.93 1.99 -26.44
CA LYS A 248 -1.56 2.50 -26.26
C LYS A 248 -1.26 3.56 -27.29
#